data_a796b0e418c06f6b0b9e889c2d9d879f
#
_entry.id   a796b0e418c06f6b0b9e889c2d9d879f
#
_cell.length_a   1.000
_cell.length_b   1.000
_cell.length_c   1.000
_cell.angle_alpha   90.00
_cell.angle_beta   90.00
_cell.angle_gamma   90.00
#
_symmetry.space_group_name_H-M   'P 1'
#
loop_
_entity.id
_entity.type
_entity.pdbx_description
1 polymer ?
#
loop_
_entity_poly.entity_id
_entity_poly.type
_entity_poly.pdbx_seq_one_letter_code
_entity_poly.pdbx_strand_id
1 'polypeptide(L)'
;MDAIKNPFSPGAGSPPPELVGRSGILEQARILLGRVKEKRPEKSILLTGLRGVGKTVLLNEIDRLALAIGYRTLFVEAHEHKSLAALLVPPLRSLLFEFDRLAKAGNRSRRALAVLRGFINSVKVSMGDLEIGLDIDPEPGVADSGDLESDLPNLFAAVAEAADERGVQGQGGGRGRPHLPVLCHAP
;
A
#
# COMPACT_ATOMS: atom_id res chain seq x y z
N MET A 1 17.86 20.84 31.18
CA MET A 1 17.80 20.03 29.97
C MET A 1 16.97 20.80 28.94
N ASP A 2 17.50 21.06 27.77
CA ASP A 2 16.77 21.77 26.70
C ASP A 2 15.79 20.78 26.05
N ALA A 3 14.49 21.03 26.22
CA ALA A 3 13.43 20.15 25.72
C ALA A 3 13.45 20.06 24.18
N ILE A 4 13.96 21.09 23.49
CA ILE A 4 14.04 21.14 22.02
C ILE A 4 15.19 20.25 21.51
N LYS A 5 16.23 20.10 22.29
CA LYS A 5 17.42 19.28 21.95
C LYS A 5 17.39 17.88 22.55
N ASN A 6 16.29 17.50 23.20
CA ASN A 6 16.16 16.17 23.79
C ASN A 6 16.01 15.11 22.66
N PRO A 7 16.99 14.18 22.51
CA PRO A 7 16.90 13.15 21.48
C PRO A 7 15.86 12.06 21.77
N PHE A 8 15.30 12.05 22.99
CA PHE A 8 14.29 11.07 23.38
C PHE A 8 12.89 11.66 23.10
N SER A 9 12.32 11.28 21.97
CA SER A 9 10.91 11.57 21.64
C SER A 9 10.03 10.43 22.12
N PRO A 10 9.17 10.62 23.13
CA PRO A 10 8.18 9.61 23.51
C PRO A 10 7.09 9.56 22.44
N GLY A 11 7.00 8.45 21.75
CA GLY A 11 5.96 8.22 20.72
C GLY A 11 6.17 6.91 19.99
N ALA A 12 5.09 6.19 19.68
CA ALA A 12 5.16 5.00 18.84
C ALA A 12 5.58 5.41 17.42
N GLY A 13 6.69 4.86 16.93
CA GLY A 13 7.18 5.12 15.57
C GLY A 13 8.05 6.38 15.40
N SER A 14 8.35 7.12 16.47
CA SER A 14 9.32 8.21 16.41
C SER A 14 10.70 7.68 16.04
N PRO A 15 11.38 8.24 15.00
CA PRO A 15 12.69 7.76 14.60
C PRO A 15 13.71 8.02 15.73
N PRO A 16 14.46 7.00 16.17
CA PRO A 16 15.59 7.22 17.07
C PRO A 16 16.70 7.98 16.33
N PRO A 17 17.62 8.64 17.04
CA PRO A 17 18.76 9.32 16.42
C PRO A 17 19.59 8.41 15.50
N GLU A 18 19.66 7.12 15.82
CA GLU A 18 20.34 6.10 15.02
C GLU A 18 19.57 4.76 15.06
N LEU A 19 19.42 4.12 13.91
CA LEU A 19 18.88 2.76 13.75
C LEU A 19 20.02 1.73 13.84
N VAL A 20 20.69 1.68 14.99
CA VAL A 20 21.85 0.79 15.22
C VAL A 20 21.45 -0.67 15.01
N GLY A 21 22.25 -1.43 14.24
CA GLY A 21 22.05 -2.85 13.99
C GLY A 21 20.92 -3.19 12.99
N ARG A 22 20.31 -2.20 12.33
CA ARG A 22 19.22 -2.41 11.36
C ARG A 22 19.63 -2.20 9.90
N SER A 23 20.89 -1.85 9.64
CA SER A 23 21.41 -1.60 8.30
C SER A 23 21.17 -2.75 7.31
N GLY A 24 21.34 -4.00 7.76
CA GLY A 24 21.12 -5.18 6.91
C GLY A 24 19.66 -5.33 6.46
N ILE A 25 18.68 -5.03 7.32
CA ILE A 25 17.26 -5.11 6.97
C ILE A 25 16.88 -3.96 6.02
N LEU A 26 17.41 -2.77 6.26
CA LEU A 26 17.18 -1.62 5.37
C LEU A 26 17.80 -1.84 4.00
N GLU A 27 18.96 -2.50 3.92
CA GLU A 27 19.57 -2.85 2.64
C GLU A 27 18.74 -3.92 1.90
N GLN A 28 18.23 -4.94 2.60
CA GLN A 28 17.28 -5.89 1.99
C GLN A 28 16.03 -5.19 1.45
N ALA A 29 15.49 -4.22 2.20
CA ALA A 29 14.34 -3.43 1.74
C ALA A 29 14.68 -2.61 0.49
N ARG A 30 15.86 -1.98 0.42
CA ARG A 30 16.32 -1.26 -0.78
C ARG A 30 16.45 -2.17 -1.98
N ILE A 31 17.04 -3.35 -1.81
CA ILE A 31 17.18 -4.35 -2.88
C ILE A 31 15.79 -4.79 -3.35
N LEU A 32 14.87 -5.12 -2.44
CA LEU A 32 13.49 -5.49 -2.77
C LEU A 32 12.82 -4.38 -3.60
N LEU A 33 12.81 -3.16 -3.09
CA LEU A 33 12.19 -2.02 -3.76
C LEU A 33 12.82 -1.77 -5.13
N GLY A 34 14.15 -1.82 -5.23
CA GLY A 34 14.86 -1.69 -6.49
C GLY A 34 14.51 -2.77 -7.50
N ARG A 35 14.47 -4.04 -7.09
CA ARG A 35 14.11 -5.17 -7.96
C ARG A 35 12.66 -5.06 -8.46
N VAL A 36 11.73 -4.72 -7.58
CA VAL A 36 10.32 -4.50 -7.94
C VAL A 36 10.20 -3.34 -8.93
N LYS A 37 10.95 -2.27 -8.77
CA LYS A 37 10.99 -1.14 -9.71
C LYS A 37 11.46 -1.57 -11.09
N GLU A 38 12.43 -2.47 -11.14
CA GLU A 38 12.92 -3.11 -12.40
C GLU A 38 12.01 -4.25 -12.89
N LYS A 39 10.79 -4.38 -12.32
CA LYS A 39 9.78 -5.38 -12.65
C LYS A 39 10.27 -6.82 -12.46
N ARG A 40 11.22 -7.03 -11.55
CA ARG A 40 11.69 -8.34 -11.14
C ARG A 40 10.90 -8.83 -9.94
N PRO A 41 10.42 -10.07 -9.94
CA PRO A 41 9.70 -10.61 -8.79
C PRO A 41 10.61 -10.68 -7.57
N GLU A 42 10.08 -10.34 -6.41
CA GLU A 42 10.78 -10.43 -5.14
C GLU A 42 9.82 -10.89 -4.04
N LYS A 43 10.35 -11.50 -2.98
CA LYS A 43 9.57 -11.98 -1.85
C LYS A 43 9.27 -10.83 -0.89
N SER A 44 8.10 -10.89 -0.24
CA SER A 44 7.72 -9.95 0.81
C SER A 44 8.67 -10.06 2.02
N ILE A 45 8.90 -8.96 2.70
CA ILE A 45 9.65 -8.94 3.97
C ILE A 45 8.64 -9.08 5.11
N LEU A 46 8.86 -10.07 5.99
CA LEU A 46 8.14 -10.24 7.23
C LEU A 46 9.04 -9.84 8.40
N LEU A 47 8.62 -8.81 9.14
CA LEU A 47 9.32 -8.34 10.33
C LEU A 47 8.69 -8.97 11.58
N THR A 48 9.41 -9.86 12.23
CA THR A 48 9.00 -10.50 13.48
C THR A 48 9.85 -10.05 14.66
N GLY A 49 9.31 -10.12 15.86
CA GLY A 49 10.03 -9.75 17.08
C GLY A 49 9.11 -9.30 18.20
N LEU A 50 9.65 -9.16 19.40
CA LEU A 50 8.93 -8.75 20.59
C LEU A 50 8.34 -7.34 20.46
N ARG A 51 7.37 -7.00 21.31
CA ARG A 51 6.85 -5.64 21.43
C ARG A 51 7.97 -4.69 21.86
N GLY A 52 8.01 -3.48 21.32
CA GLY A 52 9.00 -2.46 21.68
C GLY A 52 10.35 -2.54 20.96
N VAL A 53 10.64 -3.58 20.16
CA VAL A 53 11.95 -3.72 19.47
C VAL A 53 12.09 -2.82 18.23
N GLY A 54 11.17 -1.87 18.01
CA GLY A 54 11.30 -0.88 16.94
C GLY A 54 10.78 -1.33 15.57
N LYS A 55 9.89 -2.34 15.48
CA LYS A 55 9.31 -2.79 14.20
C LYS A 55 8.62 -1.65 13.44
N THR A 56 7.81 -0.84 14.13
CA THR A 56 7.10 0.30 13.53
C THR A 56 8.05 1.37 13.02
N VAL A 57 9.12 1.64 13.77
CA VAL A 57 10.16 2.60 13.33
C VAL A 57 10.84 2.11 12.04
N LEU A 58 11.12 0.81 11.98
CA LEU A 58 11.74 0.20 10.80
C LEU A 58 10.80 0.21 9.60
N LEU A 59 9.49 -0.04 9.80
CA LEU A 59 8.48 0.07 8.74
C LEU A 59 8.37 1.51 8.22
N ASN A 60 8.36 2.50 9.10
CA ASN A 60 8.34 3.92 8.71
C ASN A 60 9.59 4.30 7.91
N GLU A 61 10.76 3.73 8.23
CA GLU A 61 11.99 3.97 7.47
C GLU A 61 11.92 3.30 6.09
N ILE A 62 11.39 2.08 5.99
CA ILE A 62 11.16 1.40 4.70
C ILE A 62 10.16 2.19 3.85
N ASP A 63 9.09 2.71 4.46
CA ASP A 63 8.13 3.59 3.81
C ASP A 63 8.80 4.83 3.23
N ARG A 64 9.64 5.50 4.02
CA ARG A 64 10.42 6.66 3.58
C ARG A 64 11.33 6.34 2.40
N LEU A 65 12.00 5.18 2.43
CA LEU A 65 12.83 4.71 1.33
C LEU A 65 12.00 4.47 0.06
N ALA A 66 10.82 3.86 0.18
CA ALA A 66 9.91 3.62 -0.93
C ALA A 66 9.42 4.93 -1.56
N LEU A 67 8.98 5.88 -0.74
CA LEU A 67 8.54 7.20 -1.20
C LEU A 67 9.67 7.96 -1.92
N ALA A 68 10.91 7.89 -1.41
CA ALA A 68 12.07 8.56 -2.01
C ALA A 68 12.39 8.08 -3.42
N ILE A 69 12.08 6.84 -3.76
CA ILE A 69 12.29 6.26 -5.11
C ILE A 69 11.02 6.28 -5.97
N GLY A 70 9.97 6.97 -5.52
CA GLY A 70 8.76 7.26 -6.29
C GLY A 70 7.61 6.27 -6.12
N TYR A 71 7.68 5.35 -5.15
CA TYR A 71 6.54 4.49 -4.81
C TYR A 71 5.40 5.29 -4.17
N ARG A 72 4.18 4.76 -4.30
CA ARG A 72 3.07 5.08 -3.42
C ARG A 72 2.91 3.94 -2.43
N THR A 73 2.77 4.29 -1.17
CA THR A 73 2.69 3.34 -0.06
C THR A 73 1.34 3.43 0.63
N LEU A 74 0.86 2.31 1.12
CA LEU A 74 -0.32 2.22 1.97
C LEU A 74 0.10 1.62 3.30
N PHE A 75 -0.19 2.33 4.38
CA PHE A 75 0.02 1.84 5.73
C PHE A 75 -1.31 1.32 6.27
N VAL A 76 -1.34 0.02 6.64
CA VAL A 76 -2.55 -0.63 7.15
C VAL A 76 -2.21 -1.25 8.50
N GLU A 77 -2.93 -0.82 9.53
CA GLU A 77 -2.81 -1.38 10.87
C GLU A 77 -3.88 -2.46 11.07
N ALA A 78 -3.45 -3.66 11.46
CA ALA A 78 -4.37 -4.76 11.74
C ALA A 78 -5.13 -4.50 13.05
N HIS A 79 -6.45 -4.76 13.03
CA HIS A 79 -7.32 -4.67 14.19
C HIS A 79 -8.06 -5.99 14.37
N GLU A 80 -8.17 -6.49 15.61
CA GLU A 80 -8.78 -7.77 15.93
C GLU A 80 -10.24 -7.93 15.46
N HIS A 81 -10.98 -6.83 15.35
CA HIS A 81 -12.40 -6.83 15.02
C HIS A 81 -12.72 -6.39 13.59
N LYS A 82 -11.71 -6.15 12.75
CA LYS A 82 -11.92 -5.74 11.36
C LYS A 82 -11.37 -6.78 10.39
N SER A 83 -12.15 -7.11 9.37
CA SER A 83 -11.65 -7.95 8.28
C SER A 83 -10.56 -7.23 7.49
N LEU A 84 -9.68 -7.99 6.85
CA LEU A 84 -8.63 -7.44 6.00
C LEU A 84 -9.22 -6.54 4.89
N ALA A 85 -10.34 -6.95 4.31
CA ALA A 85 -11.05 -6.16 3.31
C ALA A 85 -11.51 -4.80 3.87
N ALA A 86 -12.10 -4.78 5.08
CA ALA A 86 -12.54 -3.54 5.74
C ALA A 86 -11.37 -2.59 6.06
N LEU A 87 -10.17 -3.13 6.26
CA LEU A 87 -8.97 -2.33 6.49
C LEU A 87 -8.36 -1.79 5.19
N LEU A 88 -8.41 -2.57 4.10
CA LEU A 88 -7.79 -2.20 2.82
C LEU A 88 -8.65 -1.26 1.97
N VAL A 89 -9.97 -1.42 1.98
CA VAL A 89 -10.89 -0.67 1.09
C VAL A 89 -10.78 0.86 1.25
N PRO A 90 -10.84 1.45 2.46
CA PRO A 90 -10.77 2.90 2.60
C PRO A 90 -9.48 3.53 2.06
N PRO A 91 -8.26 3.03 2.40
CA PRO A 91 -7.03 3.62 1.89
C PRO A 91 -6.85 3.39 0.38
N LEU A 92 -7.26 2.22 -0.16
CA LEU A 92 -7.23 1.96 -1.61
C LEU A 92 -8.16 2.90 -2.37
N ARG A 93 -9.38 3.11 -1.85
CA ARG A 93 -10.32 4.07 -2.42
C ARG A 93 -9.72 5.48 -2.48
N SER A 94 -9.15 5.95 -1.37
CA SER A 94 -8.54 7.28 -1.31
C SER A 94 -7.39 7.43 -2.31
N LEU A 95 -6.55 6.41 -2.44
CA LEU A 95 -5.44 6.37 -3.39
C LEU A 95 -5.95 6.41 -4.85
N LEU A 96 -6.98 5.63 -5.18
CA LEU A 96 -7.53 5.59 -6.53
C LEU A 96 -8.22 6.88 -6.92
N PHE A 97 -8.90 7.55 -6.00
CA PHE A 97 -9.46 8.90 -6.25
C PHE A 97 -8.34 9.94 -6.43
N GLU A 98 -7.24 9.84 -5.73
CA GLU A 98 -6.08 10.69 -5.98
C GLU A 98 -5.57 10.47 -7.41
N PHE A 99 -5.47 9.22 -7.86
CA PHE A 99 -5.04 8.90 -9.22
C PHE A 99 -6.00 9.44 -10.28
N ASP A 100 -7.30 9.24 -10.10
CA ASP A 100 -8.33 9.71 -11.05
C ASP A 100 -8.31 11.24 -11.20
N ARG A 101 -8.22 11.96 -10.08
CA ARG A 101 -8.11 13.43 -10.07
C ARG A 101 -6.88 13.94 -10.81
N LEU A 102 -5.74 13.25 -10.70
CA LEU A 102 -4.47 13.69 -11.26
C LEU A 102 -4.30 13.27 -12.72
N ALA A 103 -4.92 12.17 -13.14
CA ALA A 103 -4.84 11.65 -14.51
C ALA A 103 -5.79 12.34 -15.51
N LYS A 104 -6.52 13.39 -15.12
CA LYS A 104 -7.58 14.01 -15.94
C LYS A 104 -8.50 12.96 -16.58
N ALA A 105 -9.07 12.07 -15.74
CA ALA A 105 -9.93 10.96 -16.13
C ALA A 105 -9.23 9.84 -16.92
N GLY A 106 -8.14 9.30 -16.38
CA GLY A 106 -7.45 8.14 -16.95
C GLY A 106 -8.31 6.87 -16.90
N ASN A 107 -8.33 6.12 -17.99
CA ASN A 107 -9.14 4.90 -18.09
C ASN A 107 -8.75 3.82 -17.05
N ARG A 108 -7.48 3.72 -16.70
CA ARG A 108 -6.97 2.72 -15.75
C ARG A 108 -7.40 3.02 -14.31
N SER A 109 -7.38 4.28 -13.89
CA SER A 109 -7.86 4.67 -12.56
C SER A 109 -9.35 4.37 -12.38
N ARG A 110 -10.16 4.66 -13.40
CA ARG A 110 -11.59 4.31 -13.41
C ARG A 110 -11.83 2.81 -13.40
N ARG A 111 -11.05 2.06 -14.18
CA ARG A 111 -11.09 0.59 -14.17
C ARG A 111 -10.73 0.04 -12.80
N ALA A 112 -9.69 0.53 -12.16
CA ALA A 112 -9.30 0.10 -10.81
C ALA A 112 -10.37 0.41 -9.75
N LEU A 113 -11.09 1.54 -9.89
CA LEU A 113 -12.26 1.87 -9.05
C LEU A 113 -13.43 0.91 -9.31
N ALA A 114 -13.68 0.50 -10.57
CA ALA A 114 -14.69 -0.48 -10.92
C ALA A 114 -14.36 -1.88 -10.34
N VAL A 115 -13.08 -2.30 -10.40
CA VAL A 115 -12.59 -3.53 -9.77
C VAL A 115 -12.75 -3.47 -8.25
N LEU A 116 -12.39 -2.33 -7.62
CA LEU A 116 -12.59 -2.12 -6.18
C LEU A 116 -14.08 -2.21 -5.82
N ARG A 117 -14.99 -1.69 -6.65
CA ARG A 117 -16.44 -1.79 -6.45
C ARG A 117 -16.91 -3.25 -6.50
N GLY A 118 -16.44 -4.04 -7.47
CA GLY A 118 -16.71 -5.48 -7.56
C GLY A 118 -16.25 -6.22 -6.31
N PHE A 119 -15.04 -5.97 -5.87
CA PHE A 119 -14.45 -6.54 -4.65
C PHE A 119 -15.30 -6.25 -3.41
N ILE A 120 -15.72 -5.00 -3.21
CA ILE A 120 -16.55 -4.60 -2.07
C ILE A 120 -17.89 -5.34 -2.08
N ASN A 121 -18.51 -5.46 -3.25
CA ASN A 121 -19.81 -6.13 -3.40
C ASN A 121 -19.70 -7.64 -3.11
N SER A 122 -18.61 -8.30 -3.53
CA SER A 122 -18.41 -9.73 -3.38
C SER A 122 -18.11 -10.13 -1.94
N VAL A 123 -17.27 -9.37 -1.24
CA VAL A 123 -16.82 -9.72 0.12
C VAL A 123 -17.86 -9.36 1.19
N LYS A 124 -19.01 -8.77 0.80
CA LYS A 124 -20.09 -8.35 1.73
C LYS A 124 -19.51 -7.62 2.94
N VAL A 125 -18.57 -6.72 2.69
CA VAL A 125 -17.99 -5.92 3.77
C VAL A 125 -19.14 -5.14 4.39
N SER A 126 -19.55 -5.56 5.58
CA SER A 126 -20.47 -4.79 6.43
C SER A 126 -19.71 -3.55 6.92
N MET A 127 -19.45 -2.68 5.99
CA MET A 127 -18.94 -1.35 6.28
C MET A 127 -20.20 -0.54 6.59
N GLY A 128 -20.72 -0.63 7.86
CA GLY A 128 -21.87 0.18 8.29
C GLY A 128 -22.13 1.37 7.36
N ASP A 129 -23.00 2.27 7.52
CA ASP A 129 -23.40 3.38 6.63
C ASP A 129 -22.31 4.17 5.85
N LEU A 130 -21.14 3.57 5.58
CA LEU A 130 -20.20 4.04 4.57
C LEU A 130 -20.84 3.79 3.20
N GLU A 131 -21.72 4.70 2.80
CA GLU A 131 -22.03 4.92 1.39
C GLU A 131 -20.70 5.08 0.67
N ILE A 132 -20.26 3.99 0.03
CA ILE A 132 -19.09 4.03 -0.83
C ILE A 132 -19.55 4.80 -2.05
N GLY A 133 -19.43 6.12 -2.03
CA GLY A 133 -19.84 7.01 -3.12
C GLY A 133 -18.98 6.77 -4.39
N LEU A 134 -18.99 5.51 -4.85
CA LEU A 134 -18.45 5.07 -6.12
C LEU A 134 -19.65 4.97 -7.08
N ASP A 135 -19.90 6.03 -7.81
CA ASP A 135 -20.88 6.06 -8.92
C ASP A 135 -20.20 5.48 -10.20
N ILE A 136 -19.75 4.22 -10.07
CA ILE A 136 -19.07 3.49 -11.14
C ILE A 136 -19.61 2.06 -11.13
N ASP A 137 -19.95 1.53 -12.30
CA ASP A 137 -20.35 0.14 -12.45
C ASP A 137 -19.18 -0.80 -12.12
N PRO A 138 -19.40 -1.91 -11.40
CA PRO A 138 -18.35 -2.87 -11.10
C PRO A 138 -17.83 -3.55 -12.38
N GLU A 139 -16.52 -3.82 -12.45
CA GLU A 139 -15.95 -4.65 -13.52
C GLU A 139 -16.14 -6.13 -13.17
N PRO A 140 -16.96 -6.88 -13.94
CA PRO A 140 -17.25 -8.26 -13.59
C PRO A 140 -16.10 -9.20 -13.91
N GLY A 141 -15.93 -10.24 -13.10
CA GLY A 141 -14.99 -11.35 -13.34
C GLY A 141 -13.54 -11.05 -13.02
N VAL A 142 -13.22 -9.97 -12.31
CA VAL A 142 -11.83 -9.61 -11.98
C VAL A 142 -11.49 -9.84 -10.51
N ALA A 143 -12.25 -9.27 -9.59
CA ALA A 143 -12.02 -9.40 -8.15
C ALA A 143 -13.37 -9.44 -7.41
N ASP A 144 -14.27 -10.26 -7.86
CA ASP A 144 -15.66 -10.32 -7.43
C ASP A 144 -16.15 -11.73 -7.09
N SER A 145 -15.22 -12.66 -6.87
CA SER A 145 -15.52 -14.05 -6.51
C SER A 145 -15.97 -14.20 -5.04
N GLY A 146 -15.59 -13.29 -4.17
CA GLY A 146 -15.78 -13.36 -2.72
C GLY A 146 -14.71 -14.18 -2.00
N ASP A 147 -13.73 -14.73 -2.74
CA ASP A 147 -12.55 -15.38 -2.19
C ASP A 147 -11.38 -14.40 -2.15
N LEU A 148 -10.93 -14.08 -0.94
CA LEU A 148 -9.85 -13.11 -0.73
C LEU A 148 -8.51 -13.54 -1.36
N GLU A 149 -8.21 -14.83 -1.41
CA GLU A 149 -6.95 -15.32 -1.97
C GLU A 149 -6.88 -15.07 -3.49
N SER A 150 -8.03 -15.19 -4.17
CA SER A 150 -8.15 -14.92 -5.60
C SER A 150 -8.32 -13.43 -5.92
N ASP A 151 -9.13 -12.73 -5.13
CA ASP A 151 -9.56 -11.36 -5.43
C ASP A 151 -8.51 -10.30 -5.09
N LEU A 152 -7.75 -10.47 -3.99
CA LEU A 152 -6.74 -9.49 -3.58
C LEU A 152 -5.61 -9.31 -4.61
N PRO A 153 -5.02 -10.37 -5.20
CA PRO A 153 -4.02 -10.21 -6.24
C PRO A 153 -4.53 -9.46 -7.46
N ASN A 154 -5.77 -9.72 -7.88
CA ASN A 154 -6.41 -9.05 -9.01
C ASN A 154 -6.70 -7.57 -8.72
N LEU A 155 -7.21 -7.28 -7.53
CA LEU A 155 -7.41 -5.91 -7.06
C LEU A 155 -6.09 -5.13 -7.02
N PHE A 156 -5.03 -5.70 -6.43
CA PHE A 156 -3.73 -5.05 -6.38
C PHE A 156 -3.11 -4.86 -7.77
N ALA A 157 -3.31 -5.80 -8.70
CA ALA A 157 -2.87 -5.64 -10.08
C ALA A 157 -3.55 -4.43 -10.75
N ALA A 158 -4.88 -4.29 -10.59
CA ALA A 158 -5.63 -3.16 -11.15
C ALA A 158 -5.17 -1.81 -10.54
N VAL A 159 -4.96 -1.76 -9.22
CA VAL A 159 -4.45 -0.56 -8.53
C VAL A 159 -3.04 -0.21 -9.01
N ALA A 160 -2.20 -1.20 -9.21
CA ALA A 160 -0.85 -1.02 -9.70
C ALA A 160 -0.81 -0.53 -11.16
N GLU A 161 -1.70 -1.02 -12.03
CA GLU A 161 -1.87 -0.51 -13.39
C GLU A 161 -2.30 0.97 -13.41
N ALA A 162 -3.18 1.37 -12.47
CA ALA A 162 -3.58 2.77 -12.30
C ALA A 162 -2.41 3.66 -11.84
N ALA A 163 -1.53 3.14 -10.97
CA ALA A 163 -0.33 3.85 -10.54
C ALA A 163 0.69 4.03 -11.68
N ASP A 164 0.87 3.01 -12.53
CA ASP A 164 1.77 3.05 -13.69
C ASP A 164 1.33 4.06 -14.76
N GLU A 165 0.03 4.23 -14.99
CA GLU A 165 -0.48 5.23 -15.95
C GLU A 165 0.02 6.64 -15.61
N ARG A 166 0.26 6.91 -14.35
CA ARG A 166 0.81 8.16 -13.84
C ARG A 166 2.31 8.30 -14.08
N GLY A 167 3.07 7.20 -14.02
CA GLY A 167 4.51 7.16 -14.29
C GLY A 167 4.87 7.33 -15.75
N VAL A 168 3.98 6.92 -16.65
CA VAL A 168 4.20 6.98 -18.12
C VAL A 168 4.06 8.39 -18.69
N GLN A 169 3.41 9.33 -18.01
CA GLN A 169 3.43 10.75 -18.44
C GLN A 169 4.80 11.42 -18.23
N GLY A 170 5.76 10.75 -17.60
CA GLY A 170 7.11 11.27 -17.32
C GLY A 170 8.26 10.61 -18.09
N GLN A 171 8.18 9.34 -18.52
CA GLN A 171 9.24 8.69 -19.33
C GLN A 171 8.73 7.42 -20.01
N GLY A 172 9.00 7.29 -21.30
CA GLY A 172 8.49 6.21 -22.14
C GLY A 172 9.10 4.82 -21.88
N GLY A 173 8.29 3.83 -22.08
CA GLY A 173 8.69 2.52 -22.55
C GLY A 173 8.91 1.42 -21.51
N GLY A 174 8.01 0.45 -21.49
CA GLY A 174 8.29 -0.89 -20.93
C GLY A 174 7.05 -1.58 -20.36
N ARG A 175 6.55 -2.60 -21.09
CA ARG A 175 5.46 -3.47 -20.62
C ARG A 175 5.96 -4.44 -19.55
N GLY A 176 5.55 -4.27 -18.31
CA GLY A 176 5.71 -5.20 -17.22
C GLY A 176 4.60 -4.99 -16.21
N ARG A 177 4.19 -6.03 -15.49
CA ARG A 177 3.14 -5.93 -14.47
C ARG A 177 3.60 -5.01 -13.34
N PRO A 178 2.82 -4.00 -12.98
CA PRO A 178 3.13 -3.12 -11.87
C PRO A 178 2.96 -3.84 -10.52
N HIS A 179 3.81 -3.53 -9.58
CA HIS A 179 3.75 -4.06 -8.22
C HIS A 179 3.63 -2.92 -7.23
N LEU A 180 2.63 -2.98 -6.34
CA LEU A 180 2.49 -2.11 -5.19
C LEU A 180 3.06 -2.82 -3.96
N PRO A 181 4.06 -2.27 -3.29
CA PRO A 181 4.42 -2.76 -1.97
C PRO A 181 3.33 -2.37 -0.97
N VAL A 182 2.65 -3.36 -0.40
CA VAL A 182 1.73 -3.18 0.72
C VAL A 182 2.50 -3.45 2.01
N LEU A 183 2.58 -2.44 2.86
CA LEU A 183 3.17 -2.57 4.19
C LEU A 183 2.04 -2.83 5.20
N CYS A 184 1.96 -4.03 5.74
CA CYS A 184 1.03 -4.38 6.80
C CYS A 184 1.75 -4.36 8.15
N HIS A 185 1.13 -3.72 9.14
CA HIS A 185 1.58 -3.73 10.52
C HIS A 185 0.54 -4.47 11.38
N ALA A 186 1.00 -5.45 12.13
CA ALA A 186 0.23 -6.05 13.22
C ALA A 186 0.73 -5.50 14.56
N PRO A 187 -0.17 -5.22 15.50
CA PRO A 187 0.15 -4.67 16.81
C PRO A 187 1.07 -5.56 17.65
#